data_6d82f0d395259aba81da2199b0ca5a63
#
_entry.id   6d82f0d395259aba81da2199b0ca5a63
#
_cell.length_a   1.000
_cell.length_b   1.000
_cell.length_c   1.000
_cell.angle_alpha   90.00
_cell.angle_beta   90.00
_cell.angle_gamma   90.00
#
_symmetry.space_group_name_H-M   'P 1'
#
loop_
_entity.id
_entity.type
_entity.pdbx_description
1 polymer ?
#
loop_
_entity_poly.entity_id
_entity_poly.type
_entity_poly.pdbx_seq_one_letter_code
_entity_poly.pdbx_strand_id
1 'polypeptide(L)'
;MKIKKLLGLTTTVVISALILGACGQSKNEDAKVVRVGTMVKSKTEKARWDKIEELVKKKGVKLKFTEFTDYTQPNKALESDEIDINAFQHYNYLNNWNKANKTNLVSVAETYFTSFRLYSGTKNGKGKYQTVSEIPNKATITIPNDAVNESRSLYLLQSAGLLKLKVSGDTLATMSDVVSNPKSL
;
A
#
# COMPACT_ATOMS: atom_id res chain seq x y z
N MET A 1 19.50 -70.97 -35.82
CA MET A 1 19.11 -69.60 -36.20
C MET A 1 18.10 -69.05 -35.20
N LYS A 2 18.47 -68.65 -33.97
CA LYS A 2 17.60 -68.04 -32.91
C LYS A 2 18.42 -67.57 -31.66
N ILE A 3 19.58 -66.91 -31.85
CA ILE A 3 20.39 -66.43 -30.68
C ILE A 3 20.66 -64.91 -30.78
N LYS A 4 20.18 -64.21 -31.83
CA LYS A 4 20.50 -62.77 -31.99
C LYS A 4 19.42 -61.79 -31.53
N LYS A 5 18.34 -62.25 -30.81
CA LYS A 5 17.28 -61.39 -30.31
C LYS A 5 17.25 -61.17 -28.79
N LEU A 6 18.18 -61.78 -28.02
CA LEU A 6 18.17 -61.70 -26.56
C LEU A 6 19.21 -60.73 -25.98
N LEU A 7 20.09 -60.15 -26.81
CA LEU A 7 21.13 -59.26 -26.34
C LEU A 7 20.72 -57.74 -26.40
N GLY A 8 19.56 -57.42 -27.01
CA GLY A 8 19.11 -56.04 -27.13
C GLY A 8 18.23 -55.54 -25.99
N LEU A 9 17.75 -56.43 -25.11
CA LEU A 9 16.77 -56.02 -24.08
C LEU A 9 17.37 -55.78 -22.69
N THR A 10 18.60 -56.22 -22.46
CA THR A 10 19.28 -56.03 -21.15
C THR A 10 20.07 -54.74 -21.04
N THR A 11 20.40 -54.10 -22.15
CA THR A 11 21.19 -52.84 -22.14
C THR A 11 20.32 -51.61 -21.89
N THR A 12 19.01 -51.67 -22.18
CA THR A 12 18.10 -50.52 -22.05
C THR A 12 17.60 -50.33 -20.62
N VAL A 13 17.60 -51.39 -19.78
CA VAL A 13 17.12 -51.33 -18.38
C VAL A 13 18.17 -50.76 -17.42
N VAL A 14 19.46 -50.89 -17.72
CA VAL A 14 20.54 -50.40 -16.85
C VAL A 14 20.76 -48.88 -16.98
N ILE A 15 20.43 -48.29 -18.13
CA ILE A 15 20.59 -46.82 -18.33
C ILE A 15 19.45 -46.03 -17.70
N SER A 16 18.26 -46.65 -17.51
CA SER A 16 17.11 -45.97 -16.86
C SER A 16 17.24 -45.88 -15.34
N ALA A 17 18.10 -46.68 -14.70
CA ALA A 17 18.29 -46.68 -13.24
C ALA A 17 19.29 -45.61 -12.74
N LEU A 18 20.07 -44.98 -13.65
CA LEU A 18 21.09 -43.99 -13.29
C LEU A 18 20.59 -42.53 -13.36
N ILE A 19 19.37 -42.30 -13.82
CA ILE A 19 18.80 -40.92 -13.94
C ILE A 19 17.97 -40.56 -12.71
N LEU A 20 17.62 -41.49 -11.82
CA LEU A 20 16.82 -41.26 -10.62
C LEU A 20 17.62 -40.86 -9.37
N GLY A 21 18.96 -40.80 -9.46
CA GLY A 21 19.84 -40.42 -8.35
C GLY A 21 20.27 -38.97 -8.28
N ALA A 22 19.85 -38.09 -9.24
CA ALA A 22 20.32 -36.71 -9.31
C ALA A 22 19.36 -35.65 -8.75
N CYS A 23 18.29 -36.06 -8.05
CA CYS A 23 17.56 -35.18 -7.14
C CYS A 23 18.24 -35.19 -5.77
N GLY A 24 19.48 -34.75 -5.72
CA GLY A 24 20.14 -34.27 -4.52
C GLY A 24 19.36 -33.08 -4.01
N GLN A 25 18.54 -33.32 -3.01
CA GLN A 25 17.78 -32.32 -2.27
C GLN A 25 18.76 -31.36 -1.64
N SER A 26 19.09 -30.29 -2.39
CA SER A 26 19.63 -29.09 -1.75
C SER A 26 18.48 -28.58 -0.85
N LYS A 27 18.62 -28.75 0.44
CA LYS A 27 17.87 -28.02 1.45
C LYS A 27 18.29 -26.54 1.42
N ASN A 28 18.04 -25.87 0.29
CA ASN A 28 17.73 -24.47 0.32
C ASN A 28 16.26 -24.43 0.73
N GLU A 29 15.96 -24.15 1.98
CA GLU A 29 14.67 -23.64 2.39
C GLU A 29 14.49 -22.38 1.54
N ASP A 30 13.75 -22.48 0.43
CA ASP A 30 13.44 -21.34 -0.41
C ASP A 30 12.73 -20.33 0.48
N ALA A 31 13.38 -19.19 0.71
CA ALA A 31 12.85 -18.16 1.57
C ALA A 31 11.45 -17.79 1.06
N LYS A 32 10.45 -17.85 1.93
CA LYS A 32 9.09 -17.50 1.59
C LYS A 32 9.06 -16.04 1.13
N VAL A 33 8.77 -15.79 -0.14
CA VAL A 33 8.68 -14.44 -0.68
C VAL A 33 7.28 -13.89 -0.37
N VAL A 34 7.24 -12.69 0.21
CA VAL A 34 6.00 -11.91 0.42
C VAL A 34 6.09 -10.64 -0.44
N ARG A 35 5.14 -10.47 -1.35
CA ARG A 35 5.03 -9.30 -2.23
C ARG A 35 4.25 -8.20 -1.51
N VAL A 36 4.88 -7.05 -1.33
CA VAL A 36 4.35 -5.93 -0.52
C VAL A 36 4.12 -4.71 -1.38
N GLY A 37 2.87 -4.25 -1.46
CA GLY A 37 2.52 -2.99 -2.11
C GLY A 37 2.65 -1.82 -1.13
N THR A 38 3.36 -0.77 -1.52
CA THR A 38 3.49 0.48 -0.75
C THR A 38 3.33 1.69 -1.64
N MET A 39 3.07 2.86 -1.06
CA MET A 39 3.31 4.11 -1.78
C MET A 39 4.82 4.32 -1.94
N VAL A 40 5.21 5.25 -2.84
CA VAL A 40 6.62 5.67 -2.97
C VAL A 40 7.14 6.06 -1.59
N LYS A 41 8.20 5.36 -1.15
CA LYS A 41 8.72 5.48 0.22
C LYS A 41 9.56 6.73 0.40
N SER A 42 9.26 7.52 1.40
CA SER A 42 10.18 8.52 1.93
C SER A 42 11.44 7.86 2.53
N LYS A 43 12.48 8.65 2.76
CA LYS A 43 13.72 8.15 3.40
C LYS A 43 13.46 7.46 4.75
N THR A 44 12.54 8.01 5.56
CA THR A 44 12.17 7.45 6.87
C THR A 44 11.41 6.14 6.73
N GLU A 45 10.49 6.06 5.78
CA GLU A 45 9.74 4.84 5.51
C GLU A 45 10.62 3.74 4.96
N LYS A 46 11.56 4.09 4.06
CA LYS A 46 12.56 3.14 3.59
C LYS A 46 13.36 2.54 4.74
N ALA A 47 13.90 3.37 5.64
CA ALA A 47 14.66 2.89 6.81
C ALA A 47 13.83 1.95 7.71
N ARG A 48 12.53 2.22 7.88
CA ARG A 48 11.61 1.34 8.61
C ARG A 48 11.45 0.00 7.93
N TRP A 49 11.21 0.00 6.62
CA TRP A 49 11.05 -1.22 5.85
C TRP A 49 12.33 -2.03 5.77
N ASP A 50 13.50 -1.40 5.63
CA ASP A 50 14.80 -2.06 5.68
C ASP A 50 14.97 -2.82 7.02
N LYS A 51 14.51 -2.22 8.14
CA LYS A 51 14.55 -2.88 9.46
C LYS A 51 13.57 -4.05 9.56
N ILE A 52 12.37 -3.91 9.01
CA ILE A 52 11.39 -5.01 8.97
C ILE A 52 11.96 -6.17 8.14
N GLU A 53 12.54 -5.88 6.97
CA GLU A 53 13.15 -6.90 6.10
C GLU A 53 14.28 -7.64 6.81
N GLU A 54 15.16 -6.96 7.53
CA GLU A 54 16.20 -7.57 8.37
C GLU A 54 15.61 -8.56 9.39
N LEU A 55 14.51 -8.16 10.05
CA LEU A 55 13.88 -8.98 11.09
C LEU A 55 13.17 -10.22 10.51
N VAL A 56 12.43 -10.08 9.41
CA VAL A 56 11.70 -11.20 8.82
C VAL A 56 12.63 -12.17 8.07
N LYS A 57 13.76 -11.68 7.57
CA LYS A 57 14.81 -12.52 6.97
C LYS A 57 15.32 -13.59 7.93
N LYS A 58 15.44 -13.26 9.22
CA LYS A 58 15.82 -14.23 10.27
C LYS A 58 14.80 -15.36 10.45
N LYS A 59 13.58 -15.19 9.91
CA LYS A 59 12.49 -16.17 9.92
C LYS A 59 12.29 -16.84 8.55
N GLY A 60 13.26 -16.75 7.64
CA GLY A 60 13.17 -17.33 6.31
C GLY A 60 12.20 -16.60 5.37
N VAL A 61 11.86 -15.33 5.65
CA VAL A 61 10.96 -14.53 4.80
C VAL A 61 11.76 -13.47 4.06
N LYS A 62 11.47 -13.31 2.77
CA LYS A 62 12.00 -12.25 1.90
C LYS A 62 10.86 -11.33 1.47
N LEU A 63 11.02 -10.03 1.59
CA LEU A 63 10.06 -9.05 1.08
C LEU A 63 10.42 -8.64 -0.36
N LYS A 64 9.40 -8.50 -1.20
CA LYS A 64 9.51 -7.93 -2.55
C LYS A 64 8.55 -6.76 -2.65
N PHE A 65 9.07 -5.56 -2.79
CA PHE A 65 8.25 -4.34 -2.82
C PHE A 65 7.83 -3.97 -4.23
N THR A 66 6.56 -3.53 -4.35
CA THR A 66 6.02 -2.78 -5.49
C THR A 66 5.58 -1.41 -4.97
N GLU A 67 6.13 -0.34 -5.54
CA GLU A 67 5.77 1.03 -5.18
C GLU A 67 4.73 1.59 -6.14
N PHE A 68 3.71 2.24 -5.60
CA PHE A 68 2.61 2.87 -6.33
C PHE A 68 2.62 4.37 -6.12
N THR A 69 2.08 5.10 -7.08
CA THR A 69 1.92 6.58 -7.03
C THR A 69 0.48 7.02 -6.86
N ASP A 70 -0.46 6.08 -6.90
CA ASP A 70 -1.90 6.32 -6.78
C ASP A 70 -2.51 5.38 -5.72
N TYR A 71 -3.42 5.89 -4.89
CA TYR A 71 -4.00 5.15 -3.77
C TYR A 71 -4.96 4.02 -4.18
N THR A 72 -5.45 4.00 -5.42
CA THR A 72 -6.34 2.93 -5.90
C THR A 72 -5.57 1.68 -6.32
N GLN A 73 -4.35 1.84 -6.80
CA GLN A 73 -3.54 0.77 -7.36
C GLN A 73 -3.18 -0.34 -6.36
N PRO A 74 -2.75 -0.04 -5.11
CA PRO A 74 -2.35 -1.11 -4.18
C PRO A 74 -3.48 -2.08 -3.84
N ASN A 75 -4.74 -1.60 -3.73
CA ASN A 75 -5.87 -2.48 -3.47
C ASN A 75 -6.24 -3.31 -4.71
N LYS A 76 -6.19 -2.73 -5.91
CA LYS A 76 -6.39 -3.49 -7.16
C LYS A 76 -5.35 -4.59 -7.35
N ALA A 77 -4.07 -4.27 -7.09
CA ALA A 77 -2.99 -5.24 -7.18
C ALA A 77 -3.13 -6.38 -6.15
N LEU A 78 -3.71 -6.09 -4.96
CA LEU A 78 -4.02 -7.10 -3.96
C LEU A 78 -5.19 -8.00 -4.41
N GLU A 79 -6.23 -7.42 -5.01
CA GLU A 79 -7.40 -8.14 -5.52
C GLU A 79 -7.06 -9.03 -6.73
N SER A 80 -6.05 -8.65 -7.53
CA SER A 80 -5.57 -9.41 -8.69
C SER A 80 -4.43 -10.37 -8.38
N ASP A 81 -4.10 -10.59 -7.10
CA ASP A 81 -2.99 -11.44 -6.66
C ASP A 81 -1.60 -11.02 -7.19
N GLU A 82 -1.42 -9.76 -7.60
CA GLU A 82 -0.13 -9.22 -8.00
C GLU A 82 0.79 -8.97 -6.78
N ILE A 83 0.19 -8.69 -5.63
CA ILE A 83 0.85 -8.54 -4.33
C ILE A 83 0.10 -9.36 -3.28
N ASP A 84 0.78 -9.73 -2.19
CA ASP A 84 0.20 -10.54 -1.11
C ASP A 84 -0.36 -9.68 0.03
N ILE A 85 0.23 -8.50 0.25
CA ILE A 85 -0.21 -7.50 1.23
C ILE A 85 0.06 -6.09 0.70
N ASN A 86 -0.67 -5.11 1.21
CA ASN A 86 -0.31 -3.71 1.04
C ASN A 86 -0.18 -2.99 2.39
N ALA A 87 0.58 -1.89 2.42
CA ALA A 87 0.78 -1.09 3.61
C ALA A 87 0.80 0.40 3.24
N PHE A 88 -0.38 1.04 3.22
CA PHE A 88 -0.51 2.45 2.88
C PHE A 88 -1.75 3.12 3.48
N GLN A 89 -2.82 2.37 3.72
CA GLN A 89 -4.14 2.89 3.99
C GLN A 89 -4.51 2.85 5.48
N HIS A 90 -5.46 3.68 5.88
CA HIS A 90 -6.13 3.65 7.17
C HIS A 90 -7.52 2.98 7.05
N TYR A 91 -8.13 2.62 8.18
CA TYR A 91 -9.41 1.90 8.22
C TYR A 91 -10.53 2.58 7.46
N ASN A 92 -10.69 3.90 7.56
CA ASN A 92 -11.75 4.60 6.84
C ASN A 92 -11.61 4.46 5.32
N TYR A 93 -10.36 4.48 4.80
CA TYR A 93 -10.09 4.27 3.38
C TYR A 93 -10.39 2.83 2.99
N LEU A 94 -9.91 1.84 3.76
CA LEU A 94 -10.16 0.42 3.52
C LEU A 94 -11.66 0.10 3.52
N ASN A 95 -12.40 0.59 4.51
CA ASN A 95 -13.84 0.36 4.62
C ASN A 95 -14.61 0.98 3.44
N ASN A 96 -14.25 2.21 3.05
CA ASN A 96 -14.84 2.87 1.89
C ASN A 96 -14.50 2.12 0.58
N TRP A 97 -13.26 1.65 0.44
CA TRP A 97 -12.83 0.83 -0.70
C TRP A 97 -13.69 -0.43 -0.81
N ASN A 98 -13.78 -1.21 0.25
CA ASN A 98 -14.57 -2.44 0.29
C ASN A 98 -16.04 -2.19 -0.07
N LYS A 99 -16.64 -1.14 0.48
CA LYS A 99 -18.03 -0.75 0.19
C LYS A 99 -18.21 -0.36 -1.29
N ALA A 100 -17.33 0.47 -1.82
CA ALA A 100 -17.44 1.01 -3.18
C ALA A 100 -17.17 -0.06 -4.24
N ASN A 101 -16.23 -0.98 -3.99
CA ASN A 101 -15.80 -2.00 -4.95
C ASN A 101 -16.41 -3.39 -4.66
N LYS A 102 -17.22 -3.53 -3.60
CA LYS A 102 -17.85 -4.81 -3.17
C LYS A 102 -16.81 -5.88 -2.86
N THR A 103 -15.71 -5.50 -2.22
CA THR A 103 -14.59 -6.37 -1.83
C THR A 103 -14.56 -6.60 -0.33
N ASN A 104 -13.73 -7.53 0.14
CA ASN A 104 -13.59 -7.91 1.55
C ASN A 104 -12.12 -7.91 1.98
N LEU A 105 -11.34 -6.91 1.58
CA LEU A 105 -9.98 -6.75 2.05
C LEU A 105 -9.97 -6.53 3.57
N VAL A 106 -9.06 -7.18 4.28
CA VAL A 106 -8.98 -7.13 5.74
C VAL A 106 -7.64 -6.60 6.21
N SER A 107 -7.64 -5.90 7.34
CA SER A 107 -6.40 -5.52 8.02
C SER A 107 -5.83 -6.73 8.76
N VAL A 108 -4.58 -7.08 8.49
CA VAL A 108 -3.86 -8.17 9.18
C VAL A 108 -2.90 -7.66 10.25
N ALA A 109 -2.53 -6.37 10.22
CA ALA A 109 -1.71 -5.71 11.21
C ALA A 109 -1.82 -4.18 11.10
N GLU A 110 -1.52 -3.51 12.19
CA GLU A 110 -1.33 -2.05 12.22
C GLU A 110 0.17 -1.72 12.22
N THR A 111 0.55 -0.64 11.52
CA THR A 111 1.96 -0.24 11.43
C THR A 111 2.27 0.98 12.29
N TYR A 112 1.66 2.11 11.99
CA TYR A 112 1.85 3.36 12.74
C TYR A 112 0.68 4.31 12.52
N PHE A 113 0.54 5.25 13.43
CA PHE A 113 -0.47 6.30 13.40
C PHE A 113 0.17 7.66 13.08
N THR A 114 -0.47 8.45 12.23
CA THR A 114 -0.12 9.84 11.97
C THR A 114 -1.34 10.74 12.06
N SER A 115 -1.18 11.92 12.66
CA SER A 115 -2.23 12.93 12.68
C SER A 115 -2.43 13.54 11.29
N PHE A 116 -3.67 13.79 10.94
CA PHE A 116 -4.01 14.59 9.76
C PHE A 116 -3.90 16.07 10.12
N ARG A 117 -3.13 16.87 9.37
CA ARG A 117 -2.78 18.24 9.72
C ARG A 117 -2.88 19.19 8.53
N LEU A 118 -3.20 20.44 8.81
CA LEU A 118 -3.07 21.56 7.87
C LEU A 118 -1.66 22.14 7.98
N TYR A 119 -0.96 22.23 6.88
CA TYR A 119 0.39 22.80 6.82
C TYR A 119 0.38 24.10 6.03
N SER A 120 1.17 25.08 6.49
CA SER A 120 1.46 26.26 5.72
C SER A 120 2.35 25.92 4.52
N GLY A 121 2.06 26.54 3.38
CA GLY A 121 3.03 26.60 2.29
C GLY A 121 4.30 27.33 2.72
N THR A 122 5.40 27.16 2.00
CA THR A 122 6.69 27.80 2.30
C THR A 122 7.03 28.95 1.37
N LYS A 123 7.77 29.92 1.88
CA LYS A 123 8.44 30.98 1.11
C LYS A 123 9.84 31.14 1.64
N ASN A 124 10.86 31.01 0.80
CA ASN A 124 12.25 31.06 1.17
C ASN A 124 12.62 30.09 2.31
N GLY A 125 12.08 28.84 2.28
CA GLY A 125 12.32 27.80 3.27
C GLY A 125 11.60 27.97 4.61
N LYS A 126 10.79 29.03 4.78
CA LYS A 126 10.00 29.31 6.00
C LYS A 126 8.51 29.16 5.71
N GLY A 127 7.73 28.75 6.70
CA GLY A 127 6.26 28.74 6.61
C GLY A 127 5.73 30.14 6.28
N LYS A 128 4.78 30.22 5.35
CA LYS A 128 4.16 31.52 4.99
C LYS A 128 3.29 32.06 6.11
N TYR A 129 2.63 31.18 6.86
CA TYR A 129 1.67 31.52 7.91
C TYR A 129 2.03 30.74 9.17
N GLN A 130 1.94 31.37 10.32
CA GLN A 130 2.17 30.74 11.63
C GLN A 130 0.85 30.32 12.29
N THR A 131 -0.24 31.01 11.93
CA THR A 131 -1.58 30.76 12.45
C THR A 131 -2.61 30.70 11.34
N VAL A 132 -3.77 30.09 11.61
CA VAL A 132 -4.90 30.02 10.68
C VAL A 132 -5.45 31.40 10.33
N SER A 133 -5.40 32.36 11.28
CA SER A 133 -5.89 33.71 11.08
C SER A 133 -5.10 34.50 10.02
N GLU A 134 -3.81 34.18 9.86
CA GLU A 134 -2.93 34.83 8.88
C GLU A 134 -3.19 34.38 7.42
N ILE A 135 -4.00 33.33 7.20
CA ILE A 135 -4.35 32.87 5.85
C ILE A 135 -5.17 33.97 5.18
N PRO A 136 -4.69 34.58 4.06
CA PRO A 136 -5.40 35.67 3.41
C PRO A 136 -6.64 35.17 2.67
N ASN A 137 -7.52 36.12 2.32
CA ASN A 137 -8.62 35.85 1.39
C ASN A 137 -8.07 35.36 0.04
N LYS A 138 -8.78 34.45 -0.60
CA LYS A 138 -8.43 33.84 -1.90
C LYS A 138 -7.11 33.05 -1.87
N ALA A 139 -6.68 32.56 -0.69
CA ALA A 139 -5.57 31.64 -0.60
C ALA A 139 -5.97 30.30 -1.22
N THR A 140 -5.01 29.64 -1.84
CA THR A 140 -5.21 28.29 -2.36
C THR A 140 -4.83 27.25 -1.30
N ILE A 141 -5.72 26.30 -1.04
CA ILE A 141 -5.49 25.14 -0.20
C ILE A 141 -5.55 23.90 -1.09
N THR A 142 -4.51 23.07 -1.02
CA THR A 142 -4.49 21.78 -1.71
C THR A 142 -4.94 20.69 -0.75
N ILE A 143 -5.89 19.88 -1.18
CA ILE A 143 -6.41 18.72 -0.44
C ILE A 143 -6.32 17.45 -1.29
N PRO A 144 -6.31 16.24 -0.69
CA PRO A 144 -6.43 14.99 -1.43
C PRO A 144 -7.70 14.93 -2.27
N ASN A 145 -7.64 14.20 -3.39
CA ASN A 145 -8.76 14.05 -4.33
C ASN A 145 -9.51 12.72 -4.20
N ASP A 146 -9.14 11.86 -3.24
CA ASP A 146 -9.92 10.69 -2.90
C ASP A 146 -11.04 11.05 -1.90
N ALA A 147 -12.20 10.45 -2.06
CA ALA A 147 -13.41 10.79 -1.32
C ALA A 147 -13.24 10.81 0.22
N VAL A 148 -12.41 9.92 0.76
CA VAL A 148 -12.23 9.80 2.22
C VAL A 148 -11.32 10.90 2.75
N ASN A 149 -10.17 11.14 2.11
CA ASN A 149 -9.25 12.16 2.59
C ASN A 149 -9.67 13.58 2.17
N GLU A 150 -10.40 13.75 1.05
CA GLU A 150 -11.12 15.01 0.74
C GLU A 150 -12.07 15.37 1.89
N SER A 151 -12.94 14.43 2.28
CA SER A 151 -13.88 14.63 3.38
C SER A 151 -13.17 14.99 4.68
N ARG A 152 -12.13 14.27 5.05
CA ARG A 152 -11.31 14.57 6.25
C ARG A 152 -10.70 15.97 6.19
N SER A 153 -10.25 16.40 5.01
CA SER A 153 -9.71 17.75 4.81
C SER A 153 -10.77 18.82 5.03
N LEU A 154 -11.97 18.62 4.49
CA LEU A 154 -13.08 19.54 4.66
C LEU A 154 -13.50 19.67 6.12
N TYR A 155 -13.60 18.57 6.86
CA TYR A 155 -13.87 18.61 8.30
C TYR A 155 -12.74 19.29 9.10
N LEU A 156 -11.48 19.07 8.72
CA LEU A 156 -10.35 19.78 9.32
C LEU A 156 -10.43 21.29 9.09
N LEU A 157 -10.75 21.72 7.87
CA LEU A 157 -10.92 23.13 7.52
C LEU A 157 -12.12 23.76 8.26
N GLN A 158 -13.21 23.00 8.41
CA GLN A 158 -14.34 23.42 9.25
C GLN A 158 -13.93 23.58 10.72
N SER A 159 -13.21 22.62 11.27
CA SER A 159 -12.70 22.69 12.66
C SER A 159 -11.75 23.87 12.87
N ALA A 160 -11.03 24.27 11.83
CA ALA A 160 -10.17 25.45 11.83
C ALA A 160 -10.94 26.78 11.64
N GLY A 161 -12.27 26.74 11.47
CA GLY A 161 -13.10 27.93 11.25
C GLY A 161 -12.98 28.54 9.86
N LEU A 162 -12.40 27.84 8.90
CA LEU A 162 -12.16 28.34 7.55
C LEU A 162 -13.35 28.18 6.61
N LEU A 163 -14.23 27.22 6.88
CA LEU A 163 -15.45 26.96 6.11
C LEU A 163 -16.55 26.36 7.01
N LYS A 164 -17.77 26.24 6.46
CA LYS A 164 -18.87 25.46 7.08
C LYS A 164 -19.41 24.45 6.08
N LEU A 165 -19.74 23.27 6.59
CA LEU A 165 -20.36 22.17 5.85
C LEU A 165 -21.83 22.05 6.26
N LYS A 166 -22.69 21.62 5.33
CA LYS A 166 -24.08 21.25 5.62
C LYS A 166 -24.24 19.84 6.18
N VAL A 167 -23.18 19.03 6.16
CA VAL A 167 -23.12 17.65 6.67
C VAL A 167 -22.24 17.56 7.91
N SER A 168 -22.43 16.51 8.70
CA SER A 168 -21.70 16.26 9.96
C SER A 168 -21.56 14.76 10.24
N GLY A 169 -20.82 14.42 11.28
CA GLY A 169 -20.63 13.05 11.73
C GLY A 169 -19.83 12.20 10.75
N ASP A 170 -20.32 10.98 10.48
CA ASP A 170 -19.64 9.99 9.63
C ASP A 170 -19.97 10.13 8.14
N THR A 171 -20.69 11.20 7.75
CA THR A 171 -21.01 11.47 6.34
C THR A 171 -19.76 11.93 5.61
N LEU A 172 -19.44 11.32 4.47
CA LEU A 172 -18.37 11.80 3.61
C LEU A 172 -18.77 13.16 3.02
N ALA A 173 -18.07 14.22 3.44
CA ALA A 173 -18.25 15.55 2.91
C ALA A 173 -17.55 15.71 1.56
N THR A 174 -18.16 16.48 0.66
CA THR A 174 -17.63 16.84 -0.65
C THR A 174 -17.57 18.38 -0.78
N MET A 175 -16.91 18.89 -1.81
CA MET A 175 -16.91 20.34 -2.07
C MET A 175 -18.32 20.91 -2.21
N SER A 176 -19.30 20.15 -2.69
CA SER A 176 -20.71 20.58 -2.79
C SER A 176 -21.41 20.75 -1.44
N ASP A 177 -20.81 20.27 -0.37
CA ASP A 177 -21.35 20.40 1.00
C ASP A 177 -20.86 21.69 1.70
N VAL A 178 -19.97 22.45 1.08
CA VAL A 178 -19.50 23.73 1.62
C VAL A 178 -20.60 24.78 1.48
N VAL A 179 -21.17 25.23 2.60
CA VAL A 179 -22.22 26.25 2.64
C VAL A 179 -21.71 27.64 3.03
N SER A 180 -20.50 27.73 3.56
CA SER A 180 -19.84 29.00 3.87
C SER A 180 -18.34 28.90 3.67
N ASN A 181 -17.78 29.83 2.96
CA ASN A 181 -16.34 30.00 2.71
C ASN A 181 -15.99 31.48 2.76
N PRO A 182 -15.91 32.08 3.96
CA PRO A 182 -15.81 33.55 4.13
C PRO A 182 -14.52 34.14 3.57
N LYS A 183 -13.47 33.34 3.43
CA LYS A 183 -12.20 33.76 2.84
C LYS A 183 -12.07 33.44 1.34
N SER A 184 -13.08 32.85 0.72
CA SER A 184 -13.07 32.41 -0.70
C SER A 184 -11.82 31.58 -1.03
N LEU A 185 -11.50 30.61 -0.17
CA LEU A 185 -10.34 29.70 -0.31
C LEU A 185 -10.52 28.74 -1.48
#